data_b6385581edeebf3749b63a725b632ba1
#
_entry.id   b6385581edeebf3749b63a725b632ba1
#
_cell.length_a   1.000
_cell.length_b   1.000
_cell.length_c   1.000
_cell.angle_alpha   90.00
_cell.angle_beta   90.00
_cell.angle_gamma   90.00
#
_symmetry.space_group_name_H-M   'P 1'
#
loop_
_entity.id
_entity.type
_entity.pdbx_description
1 polymer ?
#
loop_
_entity_poly.entity_id
_entity_poly.type
_entity_poly.pdbx_seq_one_letter_code
_entity_poly.pdbx_strand_id
1 'polypeptide(L)'
;DSSPSRGLGDVYKRQRLDLTAIPMAADTGPIGGNLSHEFIILADTGESKIFTDKRIFDLNSNDTELEKNSLQQMRKKYEQYYSVTDEKFNKEEFEKVVSEENRLITKGIEVGHIFYFGDKYSKAMSASVDLPGGKKDFVKMGSYGIGVSRLVGAIIEAKYDDKNEIMKWPLSV
;
A
#
# COMPACT_ATOMS: atom_id res chain seq x y z
N ASP A 1 9.57 16.35 4.08
CA ASP A 1 8.53 15.47 4.61
C ASP A 1 8.28 14.34 3.61
N SER A 2 9.12 13.31 3.73
CA SER A 2 9.10 12.17 2.84
C SER A 2 8.06 11.17 3.33
N SER A 3 6.85 11.43 3.00
CA SER A 3 5.90 10.56 2.41
C SER A 3 5.40 9.19 2.90
N PRO A 4 5.74 8.57 3.99
CA PRO A 4 4.89 7.51 4.53
C PRO A 4 3.47 8.02 4.83
N SER A 5 3.36 9.31 5.18
CA SER A 5 2.08 9.97 5.47
C SER A 5 1.14 10.07 4.25
N ARG A 6 1.68 10.20 3.03
CA ARG A 6 0.83 10.29 1.82
C ARG A 6 0.30 8.92 1.40
N GLY A 7 1.09 7.86 1.54
CA GLY A 7 0.61 6.49 1.31
C GLY A 7 -0.54 6.12 2.24
N LEU A 8 -0.48 6.57 3.50
CA LEU A 8 -1.59 6.41 4.44
C LEU A 8 -2.81 7.27 4.08
N GLY A 9 -2.62 8.42 3.45
CA GLY A 9 -3.71 9.20 2.85
C GLY A 9 -4.47 8.38 1.80
N ASP A 10 -3.81 7.55 1.03
CA ASP A 10 -4.44 6.65 0.06
C ASP A 10 -5.21 5.51 0.73
N VAL A 11 -4.72 4.96 1.83
CA VAL A 11 -5.47 4.01 2.67
C VAL A 11 -6.74 4.67 3.19
N TYR A 12 -6.66 5.89 3.73
CA TYR A 12 -7.82 6.64 4.23
C TYR A 12 -8.87 6.92 3.14
N LYS A 13 -8.44 7.32 1.94
CA LYS A 13 -9.38 7.53 0.82
C LYS A 13 -10.12 6.25 0.43
N ARG A 14 -9.44 5.11 0.45
CA ARG A 14 -10.05 3.82 0.14
C ARG A 14 -11.01 3.36 1.23
N GLN A 15 -10.71 3.66 2.49
CA GLN A 15 -11.64 3.43 3.59
C GLN A 15 -12.94 4.23 3.42
N ARG A 16 -12.88 5.46 2.92
CA ARG A 16 -14.09 6.22 2.57
C ARG A 16 -14.89 5.58 1.45
N LEU A 17 -14.27 4.76 0.61
CA LEU A 17 -14.92 3.92 -0.40
C LEU A 17 -15.39 2.58 0.17
N ASP A 18 -15.27 2.39 1.48
CA ASP A 18 -15.57 1.11 2.16
C ASP A 18 -14.80 -0.07 1.55
N LEU A 19 -13.54 0.16 1.20
CA LEU A 19 -12.61 -0.83 0.65
C LEU A 19 -11.46 -1.09 1.63
N THR A 20 -11.19 -2.36 1.89
CA THR A 20 -10.02 -2.78 2.67
C THR A 20 -8.85 -3.01 1.73
N ALA A 21 -7.98 -1.99 1.60
CA ALA A 21 -6.76 -2.10 0.81
C ALA A 21 -5.55 -2.35 1.72
N ILE A 22 -4.79 -3.40 1.43
CA ILE A 22 -3.62 -3.82 2.19
C ILE A 22 -2.35 -3.33 1.51
N PRO A 23 -1.43 -2.67 2.23
CA PRO A 23 -0.13 -2.33 1.69
C PRO A 23 0.74 -3.59 1.56
N MET A 24 1.16 -3.90 0.34
CA MET A 24 2.05 -4.99 -0.01
C MET A 24 3.41 -4.45 -0.43
N ALA A 25 4.50 -4.96 0.13
CA ALA A 25 5.81 -4.62 -0.37
C ALA A 25 5.97 -5.14 -1.81
N ALA A 26 6.33 -4.25 -2.72
CA ALA A 26 6.44 -4.50 -4.15
C ALA A 26 7.84 -4.18 -4.67
N ASP A 27 8.19 -4.68 -5.84
CA ASP A 27 9.43 -4.32 -6.51
C ASP A 27 9.39 -2.88 -7.01
N THR A 28 10.53 -2.22 -7.05
CA THR A 28 10.64 -0.84 -7.56
C THR A 28 10.72 -0.78 -9.08
N GLY A 29 10.95 -1.91 -9.73
CA GLY A 29 11.07 -2.03 -11.17
C GLY A 29 12.06 -1.05 -11.81
N PRO A 30 11.89 -0.72 -13.10
CA PRO A 30 12.75 0.22 -13.82
C PRO A 30 12.74 1.64 -13.23
N ILE A 31 11.66 2.06 -12.59
CA ILE A 31 11.55 3.33 -11.89
C ILE A 31 12.61 3.40 -10.78
N GLY A 32 12.83 2.28 -10.09
CA GLY A 32 13.79 2.19 -8.99
C GLY A 32 13.37 3.03 -7.78
N GLY A 33 14.29 3.22 -6.86
CA GLY A 33 14.07 3.88 -5.59
C GLY A 33 14.36 2.95 -4.42
N ASN A 34 14.03 3.39 -3.22
CA ASN A 34 14.38 2.65 -2.01
C ASN A 34 13.23 1.80 -1.48
N LEU A 35 11.99 2.22 -1.73
CA LEU A 35 10.78 1.56 -1.26
C LEU A 35 9.67 1.64 -2.31
N SER A 36 8.89 0.58 -2.41
CA SER A 36 7.70 0.48 -3.24
C SER A 36 6.63 -0.33 -2.50
N HIS A 37 5.40 0.15 -2.51
CA HIS A 37 4.26 -0.57 -1.95
C HIS A 37 3.06 -0.43 -2.88
N GLU A 38 2.44 -1.56 -3.17
CA GLU A 38 1.14 -1.64 -3.81
C GLU A 38 0.04 -1.72 -2.76
N PHE A 39 -1.09 -1.10 -3.05
CA PHE A 39 -2.29 -1.23 -2.24
C PHE A 39 -3.25 -2.18 -2.95
N ILE A 40 -3.44 -3.34 -2.35
CA ILE A 40 -4.18 -4.45 -2.94
C ILE A 40 -5.51 -4.66 -2.21
N ILE A 41 -6.58 -4.85 -2.98
CA ILE A 41 -7.87 -5.34 -2.51
C ILE A 41 -7.96 -6.81 -2.91
N LEU A 42 -8.38 -7.67 -1.97
CA LEU A 42 -8.56 -9.08 -2.26
C LEU A 42 -9.70 -9.28 -3.26
N ALA A 43 -9.42 -10.01 -4.32
CA ALA A 43 -10.39 -10.35 -5.36
C ALA A 43 -9.89 -11.57 -6.15
N ASP A 44 -10.72 -12.55 -6.35
CA ASP A 44 -10.36 -13.75 -7.12
C ASP A 44 -10.10 -13.43 -8.60
N THR A 45 -10.71 -12.37 -9.10
CA THR A 45 -10.51 -11.83 -10.45
C THR A 45 -9.26 -10.97 -10.58
N GLY A 46 -8.54 -10.73 -9.45
CA GLY A 46 -7.35 -9.90 -9.43
C GLY A 46 -6.20 -10.43 -10.27
N GLU A 47 -5.44 -9.50 -10.85
CA GLU A 47 -4.23 -9.79 -11.64
C GLU A 47 -2.99 -10.08 -10.78
N SER A 48 -2.93 -9.49 -9.57
CA SER A 48 -1.76 -9.61 -8.70
C SER A 48 -1.86 -10.82 -7.79
N LYS A 49 -0.85 -11.70 -7.81
CA LYS A 49 -0.71 -12.75 -6.81
C LYS A 49 -0.02 -12.18 -5.57
N ILE A 50 -0.56 -12.51 -4.41
CA ILE A 50 -0.07 -11.97 -3.14
C ILE A 50 0.20 -13.07 -2.12
N PHE A 51 1.14 -12.79 -1.22
CA PHE A 51 1.55 -13.65 -0.13
C PHE A 51 1.55 -12.83 1.16
N THR A 52 0.70 -13.18 2.10
CA THR A 52 0.52 -12.38 3.30
C THR A 52 0.20 -13.20 4.53
N ASP A 53 0.49 -12.62 5.68
CA ASP A 53 -0.04 -13.05 6.96
C ASP A 53 -1.48 -12.57 7.10
N LYS A 54 -2.45 -13.48 7.20
CA LYS A 54 -3.87 -13.11 7.24
C LYS A 54 -4.24 -12.21 8.44
N ARG A 55 -3.43 -12.19 9.50
CA ARG A 55 -3.65 -11.31 10.66
C ARG A 55 -3.55 -9.83 10.34
N ILE A 56 -2.94 -9.48 9.19
CA ILE A 56 -2.89 -8.08 8.72
C ILE A 56 -4.29 -7.49 8.49
N PHE A 57 -5.29 -8.33 8.20
CA PHE A 57 -6.69 -7.91 7.99
C PHE A 57 -7.40 -7.54 9.30
N ASP A 58 -6.89 -8.00 10.44
CA ASP A 58 -7.41 -7.66 11.77
C ASP A 58 -6.96 -6.26 12.22
N LEU A 59 -6.04 -5.64 11.48
CA LEU A 59 -5.59 -4.29 11.76
C LEU A 59 -6.70 -3.29 11.42
N ASN A 60 -7.34 -2.80 12.47
CA ASN A 60 -8.38 -1.78 12.35
C ASN A 60 -7.73 -0.44 11.99
N SER A 61 -7.97 0.02 10.77
CA SER A 61 -7.49 1.29 10.26
C SER A 61 -8.39 2.48 10.69
N ASN A 62 -9.53 2.18 11.32
CA ASN A 62 -10.53 3.18 11.70
C ASN A 62 -10.18 3.95 13.00
N ASP A 63 -9.17 3.54 13.74
CA ASP A 63 -8.84 4.07 15.08
C ASP A 63 -7.91 5.30 15.05
N THR A 64 -7.66 5.90 13.90
CA THR A 64 -6.64 6.95 13.82
C THR A 64 -7.18 8.30 13.41
N GLU A 65 -7.27 9.22 14.36
CA GLU A 65 -7.05 10.62 14.05
C GLU A 65 -5.68 10.76 13.37
N LEU A 66 -5.66 11.41 12.21
CA LEU A 66 -4.48 11.52 11.32
C LEU A 66 -3.41 12.47 11.89
N GLU A 67 -3.05 12.30 13.13
CA GLU A 67 -1.91 13.00 13.71
C GLU A 67 -0.58 12.37 13.25
N LYS A 68 0.43 13.19 13.07
CA LYS A 68 1.75 12.79 12.52
C LYS A 68 2.41 11.62 13.28
N ASN A 69 2.17 11.52 14.59
CA ASN A 69 2.68 10.43 15.41
C ASN A 69 1.90 9.12 15.22
N SER A 70 0.59 9.20 14.93
CA SER A 70 -0.25 8.03 14.68
C SER A 70 0.09 7.33 13.36
N LEU A 71 0.53 8.09 12.34
CA LEU A 71 0.93 7.55 11.05
C LEU A 71 2.17 6.67 11.11
N GLN A 72 3.18 7.08 11.92
CA GLN A 72 4.37 6.25 12.14
C GLN A 72 4.06 4.98 12.92
N GLN A 73 3.16 5.06 13.89
CA GLN A 73 2.72 3.89 14.65
C GLN A 73 1.92 2.92 13.76
N MET A 74 1.04 3.45 12.91
CA MET A 74 0.29 2.65 11.94
C MET A 74 1.23 1.93 10.97
N ARG A 75 2.21 2.63 10.39
CA ARG A 75 3.23 2.02 9.54
C ARG A 75 3.92 0.85 10.25
N LYS A 76 4.38 1.05 11.49
CA LYS A 76 5.03 0.00 12.27
C LYS A 76 4.12 -1.20 12.54
N LYS A 77 2.81 -0.98 12.70
CA LYS A 77 1.83 -2.07 12.86
C LYS A 77 1.77 -2.93 11.58
N TYR A 78 1.70 -2.32 10.40
CA TYR A 78 1.67 -3.05 9.13
C TYR A 78 3.00 -3.75 8.84
N GLU A 79 4.14 -3.11 9.12
CA GLU A 79 5.48 -3.68 8.91
C GLU A 79 5.80 -4.91 9.77
N GLN A 80 5.00 -5.20 10.80
CA GLN A 80 5.13 -6.42 11.61
C GLN A 80 4.63 -7.67 10.90
N TYR A 81 3.83 -7.53 9.85
CA TYR A 81 3.24 -8.63 9.12
C TYR A 81 3.90 -8.78 7.76
N TYR A 82 4.22 -10.02 7.40
CA TYR A 82 4.68 -10.33 6.05
C TYR A 82 3.55 -10.07 5.06
N SER A 83 3.81 -9.22 4.07
CA SER A 83 2.82 -8.85 3.06
C SER A 83 3.54 -8.36 1.81
N VAL A 84 3.56 -9.17 0.77
CA VAL A 84 4.35 -8.92 -0.45
C VAL A 84 3.61 -9.34 -1.70
N THR A 85 3.97 -8.71 -2.83
CA THR A 85 3.59 -9.16 -4.18
C THR A 85 4.50 -10.30 -4.66
N ASP A 86 4.13 -10.93 -5.78
CA ASP A 86 4.84 -12.08 -6.35
C ASP A 86 6.33 -11.79 -6.61
N GLU A 87 6.66 -10.59 -7.09
CA GLU A 87 8.04 -10.22 -7.41
C GLU A 87 8.95 -10.15 -6.17
N LYS A 88 8.38 -9.92 -4.99
CA LYS A 88 9.12 -9.86 -3.72
C LYS A 88 8.97 -11.10 -2.87
N PHE A 89 8.25 -12.09 -3.33
CA PHE A 89 8.01 -13.30 -2.57
C PHE A 89 9.31 -14.10 -2.33
N ASN A 90 9.58 -14.39 -1.08
CA ASN A 90 10.63 -15.32 -0.66
C ASN A 90 10.01 -16.43 0.18
N LYS A 91 10.03 -17.65 -0.35
CA LYS A 91 9.40 -18.81 0.28
C LYS A 91 9.99 -19.12 1.66
N GLU A 92 11.32 -19.10 1.78
CA GLU A 92 12.00 -19.46 3.04
C GLU A 92 11.70 -18.45 4.13
N GLU A 93 11.70 -17.17 3.78
CA GLU A 93 11.32 -16.09 4.71
C GLU A 93 9.87 -16.20 5.12
N PHE A 94 8.96 -16.39 4.16
CA PHE A 94 7.52 -16.53 4.41
C PHE A 94 7.21 -17.68 5.35
N GLU A 95 7.82 -18.86 5.09
CA GLU A 95 7.62 -20.05 5.93
C GLU A 95 8.25 -19.92 7.32
N LYS A 96 9.28 -19.09 7.46
CA LYS A 96 9.95 -18.82 8.73
C LYS A 96 9.17 -17.84 9.62
N VAL A 97 8.58 -16.79 9.04
CA VAL A 97 7.98 -15.68 9.81
C VAL A 97 6.47 -15.80 9.96
N VAL A 98 5.81 -16.56 9.07
CA VAL A 98 4.36 -16.76 9.11
C VAL A 98 4.03 -18.21 9.41
N SER A 99 3.32 -18.46 10.50
CA SER A 99 2.86 -19.82 10.84
C SER A 99 1.87 -20.34 9.79
N GLU A 100 1.85 -21.64 9.57
CA GLU A 100 1.12 -22.29 8.48
C GLU A 100 -0.35 -21.89 8.46
N GLU A 101 -1.00 -21.87 9.61
CA GLU A 101 -2.42 -21.48 9.77
C GLU A 101 -2.69 -20.02 9.42
N ASN A 102 -1.66 -19.16 9.42
CA ASN A 102 -1.79 -17.73 9.10
C ASN A 102 -1.35 -17.37 7.68
N ARG A 103 -0.82 -18.34 6.93
CA ARG A 103 -0.40 -18.09 5.53
C ARG A 103 -1.61 -17.94 4.63
N LEU A 104 -1.64 -16.83 3.92
CA LEU A 104 -2.62 -16.58 2.88
C LEU A 104 -1.91 -16.33 1.56
N ILE A 105 -2.26 -17.14 0.57
CA ILE A 105 -1.80 -16.99 -0.82
C ILE A 105 -3.06 -16.84 -1.66
N THR A 106 -3.24 -15.69 -2.27
CA THR A 106 -4.45 -15.38 -3.02
C THR A 106 -4.16 -14.37 -4.13
N LYS A 107 -5.21 -13.84 -4.73
CA LYS A 107 -5.14 -12.77 -5.74
C LYS A 107 -5.76 -11.48 -5.23
N GLY A 108 -5.39 -10.38 -5.86
CA GLY A 108 -5.98 -9.09 -5.58
C GLY A 108 -5.85 -8.11 -6.73
N ILE A 109 -6.57 -7.02 -6.59
CA ILE A 109 -6.57 -5.90 -7.52
C ILE A 109 -5.69 -4.80 -6.95
N GLU A 110 -4.65 -4.40 -7.68
CA GLU A 110 -3.85 -3.23 -7.35
C GLU A 110 -4.66 -1.96 -7.59
N VAL A 111 -4.97 -1.22 -6.54
CA VAL A 111 -5.76 0.02 -6.62
C VAL A 111 -4.92 1.28 -6.43
N GLY A 112 -3.66 1.13 -6.10
CA GLY A 112 -2.71 2.23 -6.01
C GLY A 112 -1.31 1.75 -5.70
N HIS A 113 -0.34 2.62 -5.99
CA HIS A 113 1.06 2.32 -5.85
C HIS A 113 1.81 3.55 -5.34
N ILE A 114 2.72 3.34 -4.41
CA ILE A 114 3.58 4.39 -3.91
C ILE A 114 5.05 4.00 -4.05
N PHE A 115 5.88 4.99 -4.40
CA PHE A 115 7.32 4.86 -4.51
C PHE A 115 8.01 5.92 -3.68
N TYR A 116 9.09 5.55 -3.02
CA TYR A 116 10.03 6.47 -2.43
C TYR A 116 11.36 6.39 -3.15
N PHE A 117 11.71 7.45 -3.85
CA PHE A 117 12.91 7.52 -4.68
C PHE A 117 14.15 8.00 -3.91
N GLY A 118 13.98 8.50 -2.69
CA GLY A 118 15.06 9.20 -2.01
C GLY A 118 15.56 10.38 -2.83
N ASP A 119 16.85 10.44 -3.09
CA ASP A 119 17.49 11.49 -3.86
C ASP A 119 17.94 11.04 -5.28
N LYS A 120 17.49 9.88 -5.73
CA LYS A 120 17.89 9.31 -7.03
C LYS A 120 17.73 10.29 -8.19
N TYR A 121 16.56 10.91 -8.29
CA TYR A 121 16.25 11.84 -9.37
C TYR A 121 16.75 13.26 -9.09
N SER A 122 16.63 13.74 -7.85
CA SER A 122 17.06 15.08 -7.47
C SER A 122 18.57 15.27 -7.61
N LYS A 123 19.38 14.26 -7.32
CA LYS A 123 20.82 14.27 -7.61
C LYS A 123 21.12 14.45 -9.09
N ALA A 124 20.47 13.67 -9.95
CA ALA A 124 20.64 13.76 -11.40
C ALA A 124 20.22 15.13 -11.97
N MET A 125 19.21 15.75 -11.34
CA MET A 125 18.69 17.07 -11.72
C MET A 125 19.39 18.22 -11.00
N SER A 126 20.36 17.95 -10.12
CA SER A 126 21.01 18.95 -9.25
C SER A 126 20.01 19.75 -8.39
N ALA A 127 18.84 19.15 -8.07
CA ALA A 127 17.78 19.76 -7.29
C ALA A 127 18.11 19.67 -5.79
N SER A 128 18.64 20.74 -5.21
CA SER A 128 19.00 20.83 -3.81
C SER A 128 18.26 21.96 -3.09
N VAL A 129 18.20 21.86 -1.77
CA VAL A 129 17.64 22.88 -0.86
C VAL A 129 18.67 23.28 0.17
N ASP A 130 18.61 24.53 0.57
CA ASP A 130 19.43 25.02 1.67
C ASP A 130 18.74 24.67 3.00
N LEU A 131 19.49 24.04 3.89
CA LEU A 131 19.07 23.69 5.24
C LEU A 131 19.58 24.72 6.26
N PRO A 132 18.97 24.78 7.45
CA PRO A 132 19.51 25.60 8.55
C PRO A 132 20.99 25.32 8.80
N GLY A 133 21.78 26.38 9.00
CA GLY A 133 23.21 26.27 9.16
C GLY A 133 24.04 26.23 7.87
N GLY A 134 23.44 26.58 6.72
CA GLY A 134 24.12 26.69 5.42
C GLY A 134 24.47 25.36 4.76
N LYS A 135 23.93 24.24 5.25
CA LYS A 135 24.09 22.94 4.62
C LYS A 135 23.14 22.82 3.42
N LYS A 136 23.60 22.12 2.39
CA LYS A 136 22.74 21.74 1.24
C LYS A 136 22.42 20.26 1.31
N ASP A 137 21.17 19.89 0.96
CA ASP A 137 20.77 18.49 0.77
C ASP A 137 19.90 18.39 -0.48
N PHE A 138 19.89 17.20 -1.09
CA PHE A 138 19.03 16.92 -2.22
C PHE A 138 17.60 16.69 -1.79
N VAL A 139 16.66 17.19 -2.59
CA VAL A 139 15.24 16.99 -2.35
C VAL A 139 14.91 15.50 -2.34
N LYS A 140 14.20 15.02 -1.33
CA LYS A 140 13.68 13.65 -1.31
C LYS A 140 12.38 13.61 -2.12
N MET A 141 12.29 12.63 -3.00
CA MET A 141 11.20 12.52 -3.97
C MET A 141 10.46 11.20 -3.82
N GLY A 142 9.20 11.21 -4.18
CA GLY A 142 8.35 10.03 -4.26
C GLY A 142 7.26 10.20 -5.31
N SER A 143 6.61 9.11 -5.67
CA SER A 143 5.46 9.09 -6.56
C SER A 143 4.30 8.32 -5.93
N TYR A 144 3.09 8.74 -6.24
CA TYR A 144 1.86 8.19 -5.68
C TYR A 144 0.84 8.07 -6.80
N GLY A 145 0.41 6.85 -7.09
CA GLY A 145 -0.57 6.57 -8.12
C GLY A 145 -1.84 5.95 -7.53
N ILE A 146 -3.00 6.37 -8.04
CA ILE A 146 -4.29 5.73 -7.78
C ILE A 146 -4.92 5.39 -9.12
N GLY A 147 -5.33 4.13 -9.28
CA GLY A 147 -6.06 3.67 -10.46
C GLY A 147 -7.54 4.06 -10.37
N VAL A 148 -7.88 5.30 -10.75
CA VAL A 148 -9.26 5.83 -10.59
C VAL A 148 -10.29 4.97 -11.31
N SER A 149 -10.06 4.61 -12.56
CA SER A 149 -10.96 3.71 -13.33
C SER A 149 -10.97 2.29 -12.77
N ARG A 150 -9.83 1.79 -12.30
CA ARG A 150 -9.71 0.48 -11.67
C ARG A 150 -10.46 0.41 -10.34
N LEU A 151 -10.55 1.53 -9.60
CA LEU A 151 -11.34 1.60 -8.37
C LEU A 151 -12.82 1.29 -8.59
N VAL A 152 -13.40 1.67 -9.71
CA VAL A 152 -14.79 1.34 -10.05
C VAL A 152 -14.98 -0.18 -10.11
N GLY A 153 -14.11 -0.88 -10.84
CA GLY A 153 -14.11 -2.33 -10.91
C GLY A 153 -13.87 -3.00 -9.55
N ALA A 154 -12.92 -2.46 -8.77
CA ALA A 154 -12.60 -2.96 -7.44
C ALA A 154 -13.76 -2.80 -6.44
N ILE A 155 -14.53 -1.71 -6.53
CA ILE A 155 -15.75 -1.52 -5.73
C ILE A 155 -16.81 -2.54 -6.13
N ILE A 156 -17.02 -2.75 -7.42
CA ILE A 156 -17.98 -3.75 -7.92
C ILE A 156 -17.60 -5.12 -7.38
N GLU A 157 -16.37 -5.56 -7.57
CA GLU A 157 -15.87 -6.85 -7.10
C GLU A 157 -16.03 -7.03 -5.58
N ALA A 158 -15.67 -6.01 -4.80
CA ALA A 158 -15.72 -6.08 -3.33
C ALA A 158 -17.14 -5.97 -2.74
N LYS A 159 -18.11 -5.45 -3.48
CA LYS A 159 -19.44 -5.12 -2.97
C LYS A 159 -20.57 -5.88 -3.67
N TYR A 160 -20.25 -6.72 -4.64
CA TYR A 160 -21.24 -7.59 -5.27
C TYR A 160 -21.66 -8.71 -4.30
N ASP A 161 -22.95 -8.88 -4.16
CA ASP A 161 -23.55 -9.93 -3.34
C ASP A 161 -24.04 -11.05 -4.27
N ASP A 162 -23.24 -12.09 -4.43
CA ASP A 162 -23.53 -13.23 -5.32
C ASP A 162 -24.82 -13.95 -4.97
N LYS A 163 -25.22 -13.96 -3.69
CA LYS A 163 -26.43 -14.68 -3.25
C LYS A 163 -27.71 -13.98 -3.67
N ASN A 164 -27.68 -12.67 -3.69
CA ASN A 164 -28.85 -11.84 -4.02
C ASN A 164 -28.74 -11.21 -5.41
N GLU A 165 -27.62 -11.42 -6.10
CA GLU A 165 -27.32 -10.84 -7.43
C GLU A 165 -27.46 -9.31 -7.45
N ILE A 166 -27.04 -8.65 -6.36
CA ILE A 166 -27.12 -7.20 -6.21
C ILE A 166 -25.78 -6.56 -5.96
N MET A 167 -25.58 -5.40 -6.59
CA MET A 167 -24.48 -4.50 -6.32
C MET A 167 -24.86 -3.51 -5.22
N LYS A 168 -24.11 -3.46 -4.12
CA LYS A 168 -24.27 -2.47 -3.04
C LYS A 168 -23.21 -1.40 -3.18
N TRP A 169 -23.58 -0.26 -3.71
CA TRP A 169 -22.66 0.86 -3.84
C TRP A 169 -22.38 1.50 -2.47
N PRO A 170 -21.11 1.88 -2.15
CA PRO A 170 -20.81 2.54 -0.87
C PRO A 170 -21.59 3.84 -0.71
N LEU A 171 -22.12 4.13 0.48
CA LEU A 171 -22.89 5.34 0.75
C LEU A 171 -22.08 6.64 0.65
N SER A 172 -20.76 6.53 0.65
CA SER A 172 -19.83 7.67 0.59
C SER A 172 -19.43 8.09 -0.82
N VAL A 173 -19.98 7.44 -1.84
CA VAL A 173 -19.68 7.66 -3.27
C VAL A 173 -20.93 8.01 -4.04
#